data_1509402b83b870500560b1c4e53ee951
#
_entry.id   1509402b83b870500560b1c4e53ee951
#
_cell.length_a   1.000
_cell.length_b   1.000
_cell.length_c   1.000
_cell.angle_alpha   90.00
_cell.angle_beta   90.00
_cell.angle_gamma   90.00
#
_symmetry.space_group_name_H-M   'P 1'
#
loop_
_entity.id
_entity.type
_entity.pdbx_description
1 polymer ?
#
loop_
_entity_poly.entity_id
_entity_poly.type
_entity_poly.pdbx_seq_one_letter_code
_entity_poly.pdbx_strand_id
1 'polypeptide(L)'
;NGFQHDLKAVCDLAHDRGALVYADIVHTAGAEPFDVKASGVDFAACSSFKWLMGDFGLGFLYVKESVLPRLTRPVVGYYQAPNLDANYPPNLPTGAYRPVEYSYGPPTAASYFEMGTLTGSAMANLALLSSSLSYVKALGPANIQAHRIPLIRRLQQEVPRFGFVSVTPPDATGGNVSFARKGLADSDVPRRLAAAKVNVRLGRDWMRLSPSVYNDMGDVERFLAALG
;
A
#
# COMPACT_ATOMS: atom_id res chain seq x y z
N ASN A 1 -3.34 6.71 -11.50
CA ASN A 1 -3.86 7.98 -12.02
C ASN A 1 -4.41 8.92 -10.93
N GLY A 2 -4.45 8.52 -9.66
CA GLY A 2 -5.00 9.29 -8.54
C GLY A 2 -6.51 9.25 -8.38
N PHE A 3 -7.21 8.44 -9.18
CA PHE A 3 -8.64 8.19 -8.97
C PHE A 3 -8.84 7.38 -7.68
N GLN A 4 -9.82 7.78 -6.88
CA GLN A 4 -10.24 7.07 -5.68
C GLN A 4 -11.59 6.41 -5.92
N HIS A 5 -11.65 5.11 -5.64
CA HIS A 5 -12.90 4.38 -5.68
C HIS A 5 -13.71 4.65 -4.40
N ASP A 6 -15.01 4.81 -4.52
CA ASP A 6 -15.92 4.66 -3.38
C ASP A 6 -16.00 3.18 -3.02
N LEU A 7 -15.10 2.75 -2.11
CA LEU A 7 -15.01 1.34 -1.73
C LEU A 7 -16.27 0.85 -1.04
N LYS A 8 -16.99 1.72 -0.33
CA LYS A 8 -18.28 1.33 0.29
C LYS A 8 -19.30 0.95 -0.79
N ALA A 9 -19.48 1.79 -1.79
CA ALA A 9 -20.39 1.51 -2.90
C ALA A 9 -19.97 0.29 -3.71
N VAL A 10 -18.66 0.10 -3.93
CA VAL A 10 -18.11 -1.10 -4.61
C VAL A 10 -18.40 -2.36 -3.79
N CYS A 11 -18.19 -2.33 -2.46
CA CYS A 11 -18.48 -3.46 -1.58
C CYS A 11 -19.96 -3.81 -1.56
N ASP A 12 -20.83 -2.81 -1.41
CA ASP A 12 -22.28 -3.04 -1.41
C ASP A 12 -22.73 -3.71 -2.71
N LEU A 13 -22.28 -3.18 -3.86
CA LEU A 13 -22.61 -3.74 -5.17
C LEU A 13 -22.11 -5.18 -5.36
N ALA A 14 -20.90 -5.48 -4.86
CA ALA A 14 -20.31 -6.82 -4.93
C ALA A 14 -21.06 -7.81 -4.01
N HIS A 15 -21.31 -7.41 -2.77
CA HIS A 15 -22.00 -8.22 -1.77
C HIS A 15 -23.43 -8.57 -2.17
N ASP A 16 -24.17 -7.63 -2.78
CA ASP A 16 -25.51 -7.87 -3.34
C ASP A 16 -25.52 -8.98 -4.40
N ARG A 17 -24.35 -9.28 -4.98
CA ARG A 17 -24.14 -10.36 -5.99
C ARG A 17 -23.38 -11.55 -5.45
N GLY A 18 -23.17 -11.62 -4.13
CA GLY A 18 -22.44 -12.72 -3.47
C GLY A 18 -20.93 -12.71 -3.72
N ALA A 19 -20.36 -11.65 -4.30
CA ALA A 19 -18.93 -11.51 -4.53
C ALA A 19 -18.22 -10.90 -3.32
N LEU A 20 -16.93 -11.20 -3.17
CA LEU A 20 -16.04 -10.62 -2.16
C LEU A 20 -15.17 -9.52 -2.78
N VAL A 21 -14.75 -8.56 -1.97
CA VAL A 21 -13.91 -7.42 -2.39
C VAL A 21 -12.54 -7.51 -1.75
N TYR A 22 -11.51 -7.56 -2.60
CA TYR A 22 -10.11 -7.43 -2.22
C TYR A 22 -9.58 -6.05 -2.64
N ALA A 23 -9.12 -5.26 -1.69
CA ALA A 23 -8.57 -3.93 -1.94
C ALA A 23 -7.04 -3.91 -1.78
N ASP A 24 -6.32 -3.48 -2.81
CA ASP A 24 -4.92 -3.05 -2.67
C ASP A 24 -4.92 -1.61 -2.15
N ILE A 25 -4.55 -1.44 -0.88
CA ILE A 25 -4.54 -0.15 -0.19
C ILE A 25 -3.14 0.47 -0.07
N VAL A 26 -2.20 0.01 -0.88
CA VAL A 26 -0.80 0.47 -0.82
C VAL A 26 -0.62 1.97 -1.10
N HIS A 27 -1.58 2.61 -1.73
CA HIS A 27 -1.59 4.07 -1.97
C HIS A 27 -2.51 4.84 -1.02
N THR A 28 -3.23 4.17 -0.14
CA THR A 28 -4.19 4.73 0.81
C THR A 28 -3.65 4.68 2.24
N ALA A 29 -3.22 3.50 2.68
CA ALA A 29 -2.70 3.31 4.03
C ALA A 29 -1.48 4.21 4.30
N GLY A 30 -1.61 5.08 5.30
CA GLY A 30 -0.60 6.09 5.66
C GLY A 30 -0.69 7.42 4.90
N ALA A 31 -1.43 7.48 3.78
CA ALA A 31 -1.62 8.70 3.01
C ALA A 31 -2.89 9.46 3.38
N GLU A 32 -3.92 8.73 3.79
CA GLU A 32 -5.26 9.22 4.07
C GLU A 32 -5.98 8.28 5.05
N PRO A 33 -7.07 8.72 5.69
CA PRO A 33 -7.87 7.85 6.54
C PRO A 33 -8.46 6.68 5.76
N PHE A 34 -8.37 5.49 6.33
CA PHE A 34 -8.98 4.28 5.80
C PHE A 34 -9.51 3.41 6.94
N ASP A 35 -10.79 3.06 6.87
CA ASP A 35 -11.46 2.19 7.82
C ASP A 35 -12.00 0.94 7.10
N VAL A 36 -11.43 -0.23 7.40
CA VAL A 36 -11.83 -1.51 6.82
C VAL A 36 -13.26 -1.91 7.19
N LYS A 37 -13.75 -1.46 8.35
CA LYS A 37 -15.14 -1.76 8.79
C LYS A 37 -16.13 -0.86 8.08
N ALA A 38 -15.85 0.43 8.01
CA ALA A 38 -16.70 1.40 7.34
C ALA A 38 -16.78 1.16 5.82
N SER A 39 -15.65 0.80 5.18
CA SER A 39 -15.61 0.48 3.75
C SER A 39 -16.30 -0.85 3.41
N GLY A 40 -16.34 -1.79 4.35
CA GLY A 40 -16.95 -3.11 4.14
C GLY A 40 -16.07 -4.09 3.38
N VAL A 41 -14.80 -3.77 3.07
CA VAL A 41 -13.89 -4.67 2.34
C VAL A 41 -13.72 -6.01 3.07
N ASP A 42 -13.61 -7.09 2.31
CA ASP A 42 -13.41 -8.42 2.84
C ASP A 42 -11.92 -8.73 3.02
N PHE A 43 -11.08 -8.18 2.14
CA PHE A 43 -9.63 -8.25 2.19
C PHE A 43 -9.03 -6.89 1.90
N ALA A 44 -7.94 -6.56 2.59
CA ALA A 44 -7.12 -5.40 2.26
C ALA A 44 -5.64 -5.73 2.42
N ALA A 45 -4.84 -5.43 1.41
CA ALA A 45 -3.40 -5.64 1.48
C ALA A 45 -2.61 -4.36 1.26
N CYS A 46 -1.48 -4.27 1.93
CA CYS A 46 -0.58 -3.15 1.82
C CYS A 46 0.88 -3.59 1.97
N SER A 47 1.71 -3.20 1.04
CA SER A 47 3.16 -3.23 1.23
C SER A 47 3.61 -2.02 2.04
N SER A 48 4.57 -2.20 2.94
CA SER A 48 4.98 -1.16 3.89
C SER A 48 5.81 -0.02 3.29
N PHE A 49 6.50 -0.25 2.18
CA PHE A 49 7.56 0.61 1.64
C PHE A 49 7.11 1.91 0.98
N LYS A 50 5.80 2.20 0.91
CA LYS A 50 5.28 3.45 0.35
C LYS A 50 4.89 4.43 1.44
N TRP A 51 3.61 4.72 1.58
CA TRP A 51 3.08 5.74 2.49
C TRP A 51 3.21 5.37 3.98
N LEU A 52 3.39 4.09 4.29
CA LEU A 52 3.68 3.65 5.65
C LEU A 52 5.16 3.83 6.03
N MET A 53 6.03 4.24 5.09
CA MET A 53 7.45 4.54 5.32
C MET A 53 8.25 3.37 5.92
N GLY A 54 7.78 2.12 5.70
CA GLY A 54 8.53 0.91 6.02
C GLY A 54 9.53 0.55 4.93
N ASP A 55 10.15 -0.61 5.03
CA ASP A 55 11.11 -1.11 4.04
C ASP A 55 10.49 -2.16 3.11
N PHE A 56 11.25 -2.54 2.08
CA PHE A 56 10.88 -3.61 1.15
C PHE A 56 10.83 -4.97 1.84
N GLY A 57 10.00 -5.87 1.31
CA GLY A 57 9.87 -7.25 1.80
C GLY A 57 8.93 -7.43 2.99
N LEU A 58 8.24 -6.39 3.43
CA LEU A 58 7.22 -6.46 4.47
C LEU A 58 5.91 -5.84 3.99
N GLY A 59 4.82 -6.48 4.35
CA GLY A 59 3.45 -6.02 4.11
C GLY A 59 2.49 -6.67 5.11
N PHE A 60 1.22 -6.32 5.02
CA PHE A 60 0.18 -6.97 5.79
C PHE A 60 -1.04 -7.27 4.92
N LEU A 61 -1.80 -8.25 5.36
CA LEU A 61 -3.10 -8.63 4.82
C LEU A 61 -4.14 -8.53 5.95
N TYR A 62 -5.16 -7.74 5.72
CA TYR A 62 -6.39 -7.78 6.51
C TYR A 62 -7.37 -8.77 5.88
N VAL A 63 -7.97 -9.60 6.69
CA VAL A 63 -9.06 -10.49 6.31
C VAL A 63 -10.21 -10.30 7.28
N LYS A 64 -11.39 -10.05 6.75
CA LYS A 64 -12.61 -9.91 7.56
C LYS A 64 -12.94 -11.26 8.18
N GLU A 65 -13.15 -11.28 9.51
CA GLU A 65 -13.33 -12.52 10.27
C GLU A 65 -14.48 -13.38 9.72
N SER A 66 -15.60 -12.78 9.32
CA SER A 66 -16.75 -13.50 8.80
C SER A 66 -16.50 -14.20 7.44
N VAL A 67 -15.39 -13.89 6.78
CA VAL A 67 -15.00 -14.53 5.51
C VAL A 67 -14.17 -15.79 5.73
N LEU A 68 -13.44 -15.89 6.84
CA LEU A 68 -12.54 -17.00 7.13
C LEU A 68 -13.18 -18.40 6.94
N PRO A 69 -14.41 -18.70 7.42
CA PRO A 69 -15.03 -20.02 7.22
C PRO A 69 -15.31 -20.38 5.75
N ARG A 70 -15.32 -19.39 4.86
CA ARG A 70 -15.58 -19.57 3.42
C ARG A 70 -14.30 -19.86 2.63
N LEU A 71 -13.13 -19.70 3.24
CA LEU A 71 -11.85 -19.81 2.56
C LEU A 71 -11.32 -21.23 2.63
N THR A 72 -10.73 -21.67 1.52
CA THR A 72 -9.82 -22.82 1.52
C THR A 72 -8.48 -22.35 2.07
N ARG A 73 -7.81 -23.18 2.88
CA ARG A 73 -6.48 -22.86 3.42
C ARG A 73 -5.51 -22.58 2.25
N PRO A 74 -4.95 -21.37 2.13
CA PRO A 74 -4.17 -20.98 0.94
C PRO A 74 -2.75 -21.57 0.98
N VAL A 75 -2.21 -21.77 2.17
CA VAL A 75 -0.85 -22.25 2.41
C VAL A 75 -0.83 -23.12 3.64
N VAL A 76 0.14 -24.01 3.72
CA VAL A 76 0.36 -24.87 4.90
C VAL A 76 1.78 -24.65 5.42
N GLY A 77 1.89 -24.58 6.73
CA GLY A 77 3.15 -24.43 7.42
C GLY A 77 3.07 -24.95 8.84
N TYR A 78 4.21 -25.16 9.47
CA TYR A 78 4.26 -25.81 10.77
C TYR A 78 3.56 -25.01 11.87
N TYR A 79 3.43 -23.70 11.79
CA TYR A 79 2.66 -22.91 12.76
C TYR A 79 1.15 -23.14 12.71
N GLN A 80 0.66 -23.77 11.66
CA GLN A 80 -0.75 -24.08 11.50
C GLN A 80 -1.13 -25.47 12.06
N ALA A 81 -0.14 -26.27 12.45
CA ALA A 81 -0.33 -27.62 12.98
C ALA A 81 -0.31 -27.58 14.50
N PRO A 82 -1.48 -27.69 15.18
CA PRO A 82 -1.55 -27.62 16.65
C PRO A 82 -0.87 -28.78 17.35
N ASN A 83 -0.60 -29.87 16.64
CA ASN A 83 0.11 -31.04 17.14
C ASN A 83 1.61 -31.03 16.83
N LEU A 84 2.14 -29.90 16.37
CA LEU A 84 3.58 -29.75 16.17
C LEU A 84 4.28 -29.71 17.53
N ASP A 85 5.34 -30.51 17.68
CA ASP A 85 6.15 -30.51 18.89
C ASP A 85 6.77 -29.12 19.11
N ALA A 86 6.65 -28.62 20.34
CA ALA A 86 7.23 -27.31 20.73
C ALA A 86 8.77 -27.25 20.60
N ASN A 87 9.43 -28.40 20.42
CA ASN A 87 10.89 -28.52 20.19
C ASN A 87 11.29 -28.46 18.72
N TYR A 88 10.53 -27.78 17.88
CA TYR A 88 10.93 -27.60 16.48
C TYR A 88 12.16 -26.66 16.34
N PRO A 89 13.17 -26.99 15.49
CA PRO A 89 13.25 -28.19 14.67
C PRO A 89 13.38 -29.44 15.56
N PRO A 90 12.61 -30.49 15.25
CA PRO A 90 12.70 -31.72 16.05
C PRO A 90 14.14 -32.20 16.03
N ASN A 91 14.70 -32.47 17.19
CA ASN A 91 15.93 -33.24 17.31
C ASN A 91 15.59 -34.68 16.88
N LEU A 92 15.53 -34.89 15.55
CA LEU A 92 15.33 -36.20 14.99
C LEU A 92 16.54 -37.06 15.36
N PRO A 93 16.37 -38.13 16.15
CA PRO A 93 17.45 -39.08 16.33
C PRO A 93 17.85 -39.59 14.95
N THR A 94 19.13 -39.54 14.64
CA THR A 94 19.67 -40.08 13.41
C THR A 94 19.14 -41.50 13.20
N GLY A 95 18.31 -41.69 12.15
CA GLY A 95 17.82 -42.99 11.73
C GLY A 95 16.34 -43.30 11.92
N ALA A 96 15.52 -42.42 12.49
CA ALA A 96 14.09 -42.67 12.67
C ALA A 96 13.23 -41.58 11.97
N TYR A 97 13.11 -41.65 10.65
CA TYR A 97 12.03 -40.92 9.97
C TYR A 97 10.70 -41.61 10.29
N ARG A 98 9.86 -40.96 11.06
CA ARG A 98 8.46 -41.36 11.22
C ARG A 98 7.60 -40.40 10.41
N PRO A 99 6.70 -40.91 9.56
CA PRO A 99 5.68 -40.06 8.94
C PRO A 99 4.86 -39.40 10.08
N VAL A 100 4.80 -38.07 10.09
CA VAL A 100 3.97 -37.33 11.04
C VAL A 100 2.70 -36.94 10.30
N GLU A 101 1.56 -37.41 10.82
CA GLU A 101 0.28 -36.90 10.37
C GLU A 101 0.03 -35.56 11.04
N TYR A 102 0.02 -34.50 10.24
CA TYR A 102 -0.30 -33.14 10.71
C TYR A 102 -1.82 -32.93 10.68
N SER A 103 -2.39 -32.58 11.81
CA SER A 103 -3.75 -32.04 11.87
C SER A 103 -3.66 -30.52 11.85
N TYR A 104 -4.37 -29.90 10.92
CA TYR A 104 -4.46 -28.45 10.85
C TYR A 104 -5.71 -28.00 11.61
N GLY A 105 -5.53 -27.11 12.58
CA GLY A 105 -6.63 -26.53 13.34
C GLY A 105 -7.59 -25.72 12.45
N PRO A 106 -8.76 -25.37 12.98
CA PRO A 106 -9.69 -24.49 12.27
C PRO A 106 -9.01 -23.16 11.97
N PRO A 107 -9.40 -22.49 10.87
CA PRO A 107 -8.87 -21.18 10.56
C PRO A 107 -9.25 -20.19 11.67
N THR A 108 -8.25 -19.69 12.37
CA THR A 108 -8.43 -18.67 13.39
C THR A 108 -7.54 -17.49 13.06
N ALA A 109 -8.15 -16.34 12.74
CA ALA A 109 -7.45 -15.07 12.55
C ALA A 109 -6.15 -15.18 11.70
N ALA A 110 -5.09 -14.49 12.11
CA ALA A 110 -3.82 -14.41 11.38
C ALA A 110 -3.14 -15.77 11.17
N SER A 111 -3.25 -16.68 12.13
CA SER A 111 -2.60 -18.00 12.06
C SER A 111 -3.00 -18.84 10.85
N TYR A 112 -4.17 -18.58 10.27
CA TYR A 112 -4.62 -19.27 9.06
C TYR A 112 -3.70 -19.02 7.85
N PHE A 113 -2.99 -17.88 7.84
CA PHE A 113 -2.11 -17.46 6.76
C PHE A 113 -0.62 -17.58 7.12
N GLU A 114 -0.29 -17.92 8.36
CA GLU A 114 1.08 -18.08 8.82
C GLU A 114 1.70 -19.39 8.35
N MET A 115 2.87 -19.30 7.74
CA MET A 115 3.63 -20.48 7.30
C MET A 115 4.76 -20.85 8.25
N GLY A 116 5.42 -19.86 8.84
CA GLY A 116 6.61 -20.07 9.64
C GLY A 116 7.12 -18.81 10.34
N THR A 117 8.30 -18.92 10.91
CA THR A 117 8.96 -17.86 11.70
C THR A 117 9.39 -16.67 10.86
N LEU A 118 9.18 -15.48 11.39
CA LEU A 118 9.89 -14.28 10.93
C LEU A 118 11.34 -14.35 11.43
N THR A 119 12.31 -14.42 10.53
CA THR A 119 13.74 -14.51 10.85
C THR A 119 14.58 -13.49 10.08
N GLY A 120 15.76 -13.19 10.60
CA GLY A 120 16.77 -12.39 9.90
C GLY A 120 16.27 -10.99 9.52
N SER A 121 16.33 -10.66 8.22
CA SER A 121 15.95 -9.35 7.69
C SER A 121 14.48 -8.99 7.94
N ALA A 122 13.57 -9.97 8.06
CA ALA A 122 12.17 -9.72 8.35
C ALA A 122 11.97 -9.08 9.73
N MET A 123 12.77 -9.46 10.73
CA MET A 123 12.73 -8.86 12.07
C MET A 123 13.18 -7.41 12.05
N ALA A 124 14.24 -7.08 11.30
CA ALA A 124 14.70 -5.70 11.12
C ALA A 124 13.62 -4.85 10.44
N ASN A 125 13.02 -5.35 9.36
CA ASN A 125 11.94 -4.66 8.65
C ASN A 125 10.71 -4.44 9.53
N LEU A 126 10.38 -5.40 10.41
CA LEU A 126 9.29 -5.26 11.37
C LEU A 126 9.57 -4.15 12.40
N ALA A 127 10.79 -4.06 12.90
CA ALA A 127 11.20 -3.00 13.81
C ALA A 127 11.15 -1.62 13.14
N LEU A 128 11.62 -1.51 11.90
CA LEU A 128 11.53 -0.30 11.08
C LEU A 128 10.07 0.10 10.84
N LEU A 129 9.21 -0.84 10.47
CA LEU A 129 7.78 -0.57 10.28
C LEU A 129 7.10 -0.14 11.57
N SER A 130 7.41 -0.76 12.71
CA SER A 130 6.87 -0.37 14.02
C SER A 130 7.21 1.09 14.35
N SER A 131 8.44 1.50 14.06
CA SER A 131 8.91 2.88 14.25
C SER A 131 8.17 3.85 13.30
N SER A 132 8.09 3.53 12.01
CA SER A 132 7.42 4.37 11.03
C SER A 132 5.91 4.47 11.26
N LEU A 133 5.25 3.38 11.68
CA LEU A 133 3.83 3.42 12.07
C LEU A 133 3.58 4.32 13.27
N SER A 134 4.49 4.34 14.24
CA SER A 134 4.41 5.25 15.37
C SER A 134 4.48 6.72 14.92
N TYR A 135 5.36 7.01 13.96
CA TYR A 135 5.47 8.33 13.34
C TYR A 135 4.21 8.70 12.54
N VAL A 136 3.73 7.83 11.64
CA VAL A 136 2.51 8.07 10.87
C VAL A 136 1.30 8.26 11.78
N LYS A 137 1.21 7.47 12.87
CA LYS A 137 0.16 7.60 13.88
C LYS A 137 0.23 8.94 14.63
N ALA A 138 1.42 9.41 14.98
CA ALA A 138 1.61 10.68 15.65
C ALA A 138 1.21 11.87 14.77
N LEU A 139 1.51 11.82 13.47
CA LEU A 139 1.03 12.83 12.51
C LEU A 139 -0.48 12.76 12.30
N GLY A 140 -1.03 11.57 12.25
CA GLY A 140 -2.43 11.28 11.95
C GLY A 140 -2.74 11.29 10.45
N PRO A 141 -3.31 10.21 9.87
CA PRO A 141 -3.60 10.13 8.44
C PRO A 141 -4.49 11.26 7.91
N ALA A 142 -5.42 11.77 8.72
CA ALA A 142 -6.26 12.91 8.35
C ALA A 142 -5.44 14.21 8.19
N ASN A 143 -4.48 14.45 9.09
CA ASN A 143 -3.59 15.61 9.01
C ASN A 143 -2.64 15.49 7.81
N ILE A 144 -2.13 14.27 7.56
CA ILE A 144 -1.30 13.98 6.37
C ILE A 144 -2.07 14.31 5.09
N GLN A 145 -3.32 13.87 4.99
CA GLN A 145 -4.17 14.19 3.85
C GLN A 145 -4.43 15.70 3.73
N ALA A 146 -4.81 16.35 4.83
CA ALA A 146 -5.06 17.79 4.86
C ALA A 146 -3.84 18.63 4.43
N HIS A 147 -2.64 18.23 4.84
CA HIS A 147 -1.39 18.87 4.43
C HIS A 147 -1.15 18.72 2.90
N ARG A 148 -1.47 17.58 2.33
CA ARG A 148 -1.19 17.27 0.92
C ARG A 148 -2.19 17.88 -0.06
N ILE A 149 -3.45 18.02 0.34
CA ILE A 149 -4.52 18.52 -0.55
C ILE A 149 -4.16 19.87 -1.19
N PRO A 150 -3.69 20.92 -0.47
CA PRO A 150 -3.29 22.18 -1.09
C PRO A 150 -2.20 22.02 -2.14
N LEU A 151 -1.20 21.16 -1.92
CA LEU A 151 -0.12 20.87 -2.85
C LEU A 151 -0.66 20.25 -4.15
N ILE A 152 -1.54 19.27 -4.03
CA ILE A 152 -2.19 18.60 -5.17
C ILE A 152 -3.07 19.59 -5.93
N ARG A 153 -3.85 20.42 -5.25
CA ARG A 153 -4.70 21.45 -5.89
C ARG A 153 -3.87 22.46 -6.68
N ARG A 154 -2.76 22.92 -6.10
CA ARG A 154 -1.84 23.83 -6.81
C ARG A 154 -1.29 23.17 -8.08
N LEU A 155 -0.86 21.92 -8.02
CA LEU A 155 -0.40 21.16 -9.18
C LEU A 155 -1.51 21.01 -10.24
N GLN A 156 -2.73 20.67 -9.86
CA GLN A 156 -3.87 20.52 -10.79
C GLN A 156 -4.24 21.82 -11.49
N GLN A 157 -4.07 22.96 -10.82
CA GLN A 157 -4.35 24.28 -11.38
C GLN A 157 -3.27 24.76 -12.35
N GLU A 158 -2.00 24.52 -12.03
CA GLU A 158 -0.89 25.14 -12.77
C GLU A 158 -0.30 24.24 -13.86
N VAL A 159 -0.18 22.95 -13.65
CA VAL A 159 0.46 22.03 -14.61
C VAL A 159 -0.21 22.04 -15.98
N PRO A 160 -1.55 22.18 -16.12
CA PRO A 160 -2.18 22.31 -17.44
C PRO A 160 -1.67 23.49 -18.28
N ARG A 161 -1.18 24.58 -17.68
CA ARG A 161 -0.63 25.75 -18.39
C ARG A 161 0.63 25.41 -19.20
N PHE A 162 1.27 24.29 -18.91
CA PHE A 162 2.45 23.77 -19.62
C PHE A 162 2.10 22.71 -20.67
N GLY A 163 0.85 22.65 -21.12
CA GLY A 163 0.39 21.73 -22.16
C GLY A 163 0.13 20.32 -21.69
N PHE A 164 -0.11 20.12 -20.39
CA PHE A 164 -0.52 18.85 -19.82
C PHE A 164 -2.04 18.79 -19.60
N VAL A 165 -2.57 17.57 -19.59
CA VAL A 165 -3.96 17.31 -19.22
C VAL A 165 -3.97 16.55 -17.89
N SER A 166 -4.76 17.03 -16.91
CA SER A 166 -4.95 16.29 -15.66
C SER A 166 -5.71 14.99 -15.92
N VAL A 167 -5.12 13.88 -15.48
CA VAL A 167 -5.75 12.54 -15.53
C VAL A 167 -6.42 12.22 -14.20
N THR A 168 -6.02 12.93 -13.14
CA THR A 168 -6.62 12.81 -11.81
C THR A 168 -7.88 13.68 -11.76
N PRO A 169 -9.01 13.15 -11.26
CA PRO A 169 -10.23 13.95 -11.06
C PRO A 169 -9.97 15.21 -10.22
N PRO A 170 -10.64 16.32 -10.51
CA PRO A 170 -10.39 17.59 -9.82
C PRO A 170 -10.72 17.58 -8.34
N ASP A 171 -11.60 16.71 -7.89
CA ASP A 171 -12.04 16.51 -6.50
C ASP A 171 -11.27 15.43 -5.75
N ALA A 172 -10.37 14.70 -6.45
CA ALA A 172 -9.57 13.64 -5.83
C ALA A 172 -8.70 14.16 -4.67
N THR A 173 -8.66 13.40 -3.58
CA THR A 173 -7.90 13.68 -2.37
C THR A 173 -6.82 12.64 -2.06
N GLY A 174 -6.66 11.65 -2.96
CA GLY A 174 -5.73 10.54 -2.84
C GLY A 174 -4.26 10.92 -2.86
N GLY A 175 -3.41 9.90 -2.71
CA GLY A 175 -1.96 10.06 -2.57
C GLY A 175 -1.23 10.63 -3.79
N ASN A 176 -1.84 10.62 -4.97
CA ASN A 176 -1.15 10.92 -6.22
C ASN A 176 -1.93 11.91 -7.07
N VAL A 177 -1.21 12.67 -7.89
CA VAL A 177 -1.77 13.42 -9.02
C VAL A 177 -1.02 13.06 -10.29
N SER A 178 -1.74 12.86 -11.39
CA SER A 178 -1.18 12.42 -12.67
C SER A 178 -1.60 13.34 -13.81
N PHE A 179 -0.69 13.55 -14.74
CA PHE A 179 -0.89 14.39 -15.91
C PHE A 179 -0.42 13.67 -17.16
N ALA A 180 -1.11 13.86 -18.26
CA ALA A 180 -0.76 13.33 -19.58
C ALA A 180 -0.28 14.46 -20.51
N ARG A 181 0.75 14.15 -21.31
CA ARG A 181 1.25 14.99 -22.41
C ARG A 181 1.93 14.09 -23.44
N LYS A 182 1.42 14.07 -24.66
CA LYS A 182 2.01 13.27 -25.74
C LYS A 182 3.46 13.70 -26.00
N GLY A 183 4.35 12.73 -26.15
CA GLY A 183 5.78 12.97 -26.43
C GLY A 183 6.56 13.50 -25.22
N LEU A 184 6.07 13.33 -24.01
CA LEU A 184 6.73 13.82 -22.78
C LEU A 184 8.16 13.30 -22.66
N ALA A 185 8.37 11.99 -22.88
CA ALA A 185 9.69 11.38 -22.74
C ALA A 185 10.73 11.92 -23.72
N ASP A 186 10.29 12.38 -24.91
CA ASP A 186 11.13 12.90 -25.98
C ASP A 186 11.30 14.44 -25.91
N SER A 187 10.64 15.09 -24.94
CA SER A 187 10.72 16.52 -24.70
C SER A 187 11.92 16.90 -23.82
N ASP A 188 12.15 18.18 -23.60
CA ASP A 188 13.20 18.68 -22.70
C ASP A 188 12.80 18.63 -21.22
N VAL A 189 11.53 18.36 -20.90
CA VAL A 189 10.99 18.31 -19.52
C VAL A 189 11.75 17.33 -18.62
N PRO A 190 12.03 16.08 -19.01
CA PRO A 190 12.81 15.16 -18.16
C PRO A 190 14.19 15.72 -17.78
N ARG A 191 14.88 16.36 -18.73
CA ARG A 191 16.19 16.96 -18.50
C ARG A 191 16.11 18.16 -17.56
N ARG A 192 15.10 19.03 -17.71
CA ARG A 192 14.88 20.20 -16.84
C ARG A 192 14.54 19.77 -15.42
N LEU A 193 13.67 18.78 -15.23
CA LEU A 193 13.36 18.21 -13.92
C LEU A 193 14.60 17.65 -13.24
N ALA A 194 15.43 16.91 -13.98
CA ALA A 194 16.68 16.37 -13.45
C ALA A 194 17.65 17.47 -13.02
N ALA A 195 17.82 18.54 -13.85
CA ALA A 195 18.65 19.69 -13.52
C ALA A 195 18.16 20.45 -12.28
N ALA A 196 16.84 20.55 -12.09
CA ALA A 196 16.20 21.14 -10.91
C ALA A 196 16.21 20.20 -9.68
N LYS A 197 16.77 18.99 -9.78
CA LYS A 197 16.75 17.92 -8.75
C LYS A 197 15.32 17.58 -8.29
N VAL A 198 14.39 17.60 -9.24
CA VAL A 198 12.99 17.23 -9.00
C VAL A 198 12.77 15.81 -9.51
N ASN A 199 12.42 14.91 -8.60
CA ASN A 199 12.18 13.50 -8.91
C ASN A 199 10.67 13.21 -8.95
N VAL A 200 10.17 12.83 -10.13
CA VAL A 200 8.78 12.41 -10.33
C VAL A 200 8.73 11.14 -11.16
N ARG A 201 7.64 10.40 -11.08
CA ARG A 201 7.48 9.23 -11.93
C ARG A 201 7.11 9.68 -13.35
N LEU A 202 7.97 9.39 -14.30
CA LEU A 202 7.77 9.66 -15.72
C LEU A 202 7.46 8.38 -16.49
N GLY A 203 6.47 8.45 -17.37
CA GLY A 203 6.19 7.50 -18.44
C GLY A 203 6.41 8.16 -19.80
N ARG A 204 6.10 7.46 -20.90
CA ARG A 204 6.29 7.98 -22.23
C ARG A 204 5.47 9.25 -22.49
N ASP A 205 4.19 9.23 -22.11
CA ASP A 205 3.21 10.28 -22.38
C ASP A 205 2.50 10.76 -21.09
N TRP A 206 3.07 10.50 -19.93
CA TRP A 206 2.47 10.86 -18.65
C TRP A 206 3.50 11.06 -17.56
N MET A 207 3.11 11.79 -16.52
CA MET A 207 3.86 11.89 -15.26
C MET A 207 2.92 11.76 -14.07
N ARG A 208 3.48 11.30 -12.94
CA ARG A 208 2.78 11.21 -11.67
C ARG A 208 3.63 11.83 -10.56
N LEU A 209 2.98 12.70 -9.80
CA LEU A 209 3.54 13.31 -8.61
C LEU A 209 2.86 12.71 -7.37
N SER A 210 3.62 12.57 -6.31
CA SER A 210 3.15 11.98 -5.05
C SER A 210 3.67 12.83 -3.88
N PRO A 211 3.17 14.06 -3.70
CA PRO A 211 3.56 14.90 -2.57
C PRO A 211 3.25 14.21 -1.25
N SER A 212 4.20 14.22 -0.33
CA SER A 212 4.09 13.58 0.98
C SER A 212 4.32 14.59 2.10
N VAL A 213 4.35 14.13 3.34
CA VAL A 213 4.48 14.96 4.55
C VAL A 213 5.76 15.79 4.60
N TYR A 214 6.77 15.41 3.83
CA TYR A 214 8.06 16.11 3.74
C TYR A 214 8.13 17.09 2.57
N ASN A 215 7.08 17.23 1.78
CA ASN A 215 7.00 18.23 0.73
C ASN A 215 6.19 19.44 1.18
N ASP A 216 6.55 20.60 0.65
CA ASP A 216 5.86 21.86 0.90
C ASP A 216 5.53 22.60 -0.42
N MET A 217 4.97 23.79 -0.30
CA MET A 217 4.62 24.60 -1.47
C MET A 217 5.87 25.06 -2.24
N GLY A 218 7.01 25.24 -1.58
CA GLY A 218 8.29 25.56 -2.23
C GLY A 218 8.75 24.44 -3.18
N ASP A 219 8.51 23.18 -2.83
CA ASP A 219 8.79 22.05 -3.73
C ASP A 219 7.86 22.06 -4.95
N VAL A 220 6.59 22.41 -4.76
CA VAL A 220 5.63 22.56 -5.87
C VAL A 220 6.06 23.68 -6.81
N GLU A 221 6.44 24.86 -6.30
CA GLU A 221 6.88 25.97 -7.12
C GLU A 221 8.20 25.65 -7.85
N ARG A 222 9.14 24.95 -7.21
CA ARG A 222 10.37 24.45 -7.88
C ARG A 222 10.05 23.50 -9.03
N PHE A 223 9.10 22.59 -8.84
CA PHE A 223 8.64 21.72 -9.91
C PHE A 223 8.01 22.50 -11.05
N LEU A 224 7.10 23.44 -10.75
CA LEU A 224 6.45 24.28 -11.78
C LEU A 224 7.46 25.12 -12.56
N ALA A 225 8.45 25.72 -11.91
CA ALA A 225 9.54 26.45 -12.57
C ALA A 225 10.37 25.56 -13.50
N ALA A 226 10.52 24.27 -13.17
CA ALA A 226 11.21 23.32 -14.05
C ALA A 226 10.36 22.88 -15.26
N LEU A 227 9.06 23.13 -15.29
CA LEU A 227 8.20 22.90 -16.46
C LEU A 227 8.22 24.04 -17.46
N GLY A 228 8.37 25.27 -17.00
CA GLY A 228 8.44 26.51 -17.81
C GLY A 228 9.83 26.84 -18.26
#